data_3354aea3d406716c758b80100acb54c8
#
_entry.id   3354aea3d406716c758b80100acb54c8
#
_cell.length_a   1.000
_cell.length_b   1.000
_cell.length_c   1.000
_cell.angle_alpha   90.00
_cell.angle_beta   90.00
_cell.angle_gamma   90.00
#
_symmetry.space_group_name_H-M   'P 1'
#
loop_
_entity.id
_entity.type
_entity.pdbx_description
1 polymer ?
#
loop_
_entity_poly.entity_id
_entity_poly.type
_entity_poly.pdbx_seq_one_letter_code
_entity_poly.pdbx_strand_id
1 'polypeptide(L)'
;LLDSALALWFPAPNSFTGEDVAEIQAHGSPVILDLLIARIIDLGARIARPGEFSERAFLNEKLDLAQAEAIADLINSTSSQ
;
A
#
# COMPACT_ATOMS: atom_id res chain seq x y z
N LEU A 1 3.64 20.72 7.54
CA LEU A 1 4.73 19.88 7.96
C LEU A 1 4.25 18.59 8.57
N LEU A 2 5.03 17.56 8.37
CA LEU A 2 4.68 16.22 8.84
C LEU A 2 5.62 15.79 9.97
N ASP A 3 5.72 16.63 10.96
CA ASP A 3 6.61 16.38 12.08
C ASP A 3 6.19 15.20 12.96
N SER A 4 5.00 14.66 12.72
CA SER A 4 4.53 13.46 13.40
C SER A 4 4.56 12.22 12.52
N ALA A 5 5.23 12.28 11.38
CA ALA A 5 5.31 11.15 10.46
C ALA A 5 6.46 10.22 10.82
N LEU A 6 6.24 8.93 10.60
CA LEU A 6 7.26 7.91 10.75
C LEU A 6 7.42 7.20 9.42
N ALA A 7 8.65 7.14 8.92
CA ALA A 7 8.95 6.45 7.68
C ALA A 7 9.63 5.12 7.97
N LEU A 8 9.14 4.06 7.35
CA LEU A 8 9.69 2.72 7.48
C LEU A 8 10.13 2.23 6.10
N TRP A 9 11.26 1.55 6.07
CA TRP A 9 11.81 1.01 4.83
C TRP A 9 11.91 -0.51 4.93
N PHE A 10 11.33 -1.18 3.95
CA PHE A 10 11.34 -2.64 3.87
C PHE A 10 12.00 -3.05 2.57
N PRO A 11 13.31 -3.32 2.56
CA PRO A 11 13.98 -3.73 1.33
C PRO A 11 13.54 -5.13 0.90
N ALA A 12 13.48 -5.34 -0.40
CA ALA A 12 13.14 -6.65 -0.95
C ALA A 12 14.15 -7.69 -0.47
N PRO A 13 13.72 -8.93 -0.23
CA PRO A 13 12.36 -9.44 -0.30
C PRO A 13 11.61 -9.36 1.03
N ASN A 14 12.16 -8.66 2.02
CA ASN A 14 11.62 -8.63 3.38
C ASN A 14 10.55 -7.56 3.52
N SER A 15 9.47 -7.73 2.74
CA SER A 15 8.35 -6.80 2.69
C SER A 15 7.07 -7.58 2.41
N PHE A 16 5.93 -6.91 2.55
CA PHE A 16 4.65 -7.56 2.24
C PHE A 16 4.57 -8.03 0.80
N THR A 17 5.01 -7.20 -0.14
CA THR A 17 4.91 -7.53 -1.57
C THR A 17 6.09 -8.34 -2.09
N GLY A 18 7.17 -8.45 -1.33
CA GLY A 18 8.41 -9.05 -1.79
C GLY A 18 9.28 -8.09 -2.58
N GLU A 19 8.82 -6.87 -2.79
CA GLU A 19 9.56 -5.80 -3.48
C GLU A 19 9.99 -4.75 -2.46
N ASP A 20 10.77 -3.77 -2.89
CA ASP A 20 11.13 -2.66 -2.02
C ASP A 20 9.86 -1.88 -1.65
N VAL A 21 9.62 -1.68 -0.37
CA VAL A 21 8.44 -0.97 0.12
C VAL A 21 8.86 0.10 1.11
N ALA A 22 8.34 1.29 0.93
CA ALA A 22 8.44 2.36 1.92
C ALA A 22 7.06 2.62 2.48
N GLU A 23 6.97 2.81 3.79
CA GLU A 23 5.72 3.08 4.46
C GLU A 23 5.85 4.37 5.25
N ILE A 24 4.88 5.25 5.10
CA ILE A 24 4.85 6.50 5.85
C ILE A 24 3.63 6.47 6.75
N GLN A 25 3.87 6.47 8.05
CA GLN A 25 2.80 6.51 9.04
C GLN A 25 2.68 7.95 9.52
N ALA A 26 1.61 8.60 9.12
CA ALA A 26 1.39 10.01 9.44
C ALA A 26 0.14 10.18 10.29
N HIS A 27 0.25 11.03 11.29
CA HIS A 27 -0.90 11.44 12.09
C HIS A 27 -1.34 12.82 11.63
N GLY A 28 -2.64 13.02 11.60
CA GLY A 28 -3.14 14.33 11.21
C GLY A 28 -4.51 14.24 10.60
N SER A 29 -4.98 15.39 10.15
CA SER A 29 -6.29 15.49 9.52
C SER A 29 -6.26 14.85 8.13
N PRO A 30 -7.44 14.51 7.58
CA PRO A 30 -7.52 14.06 6.19
C PRO A 30 -6.88 15.04 5.21
N VAL A 31 -6.93 16.34 5.50
CA VAL A 31 -6.31 17.34 4.62
C VAL A 31 -4.80 17.13 4.52
N ILE A 32 -4.14 16.85 5.65
CA ILE A 32 -2.70 16.62 5.66
C ILE A 32 -2.36 15.34 4.89
N LEU A 33 -3.15 14.29 5.06
CA LEU A 33 -2.93 13.04 4.34
C LEU A 33 -3.13 13.23 2.84
N ASP A 34 -4.14 14.01 2.45
CA ASP A 34 -4.39 14.31 1.04
C ASP A 34 -3.23 15.11 0.42
N LEU A 35 -2.68 16.07 1.17
CA LEU A 35 -1.54 16.85 0.71
C LEU A 35 -0.31 15.97 0.53
N LEU A 36 -0.09 15.02 1.43
CA LEU A 36 1.01 14.09 1.34
C LEU A 36 0.87 13.21 0.09
N ILE A 37 -0.31 12.66 -0.14
CA ILE A 37 -0.58 11.82 -1.30
C ILE A 37 -0.38 12.62 -2.59
N ALA A 38 -0.90 13.84 -2.64
CA ALA A 38 -0.74 14.70 -3.80
C ALA A 38 0.74 14.98 -4.10
N ARG A 39 1.53 15.18 -3.06
CA ARG A 39 2.97 15.43 -3.22
C ARG A 39 3.69 14.19 -3.74
N ILE A 40 3.33 13.02 -3.23
CA ILE A 40 3.96 11.77 -3.67
C ILE A 40 3.62 11.49 -5.14
N ILE A 41 2.38 11.74 -5.54
CA ILE A 41 1.97 11.58 -6.94
C ILE A 41 2.72 12.57 -7.82
N ASP A 42 2.89 13.79 -7.35
CA ASP A 42 3.62 14.82 -8.08
C ASP A 42 5.08 14.43 -8.30
N LEU A 43 5.63 13.62 -7.42
CA LEU A 43 7.01 13.11 -7.53
C LEU A 43 7.11 11.88 -8.42
N GLY A 44 6.02 11.41 -9.01
CA GLY A 44 6.04 10.33 -9.98
C GLY A 44 5.34 9.05 -9.58
N ALA A 45 4.78 8.99 -8.38
CA ALA A 45 4.03 7.81 -7.96
C ALA A 45 2.62 7.84 -8.55
N ARG A 46 1.94 6.72 -8.47
CA ARG A 46 0.54 6.63 -8.88
C ARG A 46 -0.26 5.94 -7.79
N ILE A 47 -1.56 6.14 -7.81
CA ILE A 47 -2.46 5.42 -6.91
C ILE A 47 -2.46 3.94 -7.30
N ALA A 48 -2.35 3.07 -6.31
CA ALA A 48 -2.42 1.64 -6.54
C ALA A 48 -3.84 1.23 -6.95
N ARG A 49 -3.94 0.22 -7.80
CA ARG A 49 -5.23 -0.38 -8.11
C ARG A 49 -5.74 -1.15 -6.89
N PRO A 50 -7.05 -1.30 -6.72
CA PRO A 50 -7.56 -2.14 -5.63
C PRO A 50 -6.94 -3.53 -5.69
N GLY A 51 -6.37 -3.98 -4.56
CA GLY A 51 -5.75 -5.30 -4.49
C GLY A 51 -4.36 -5.41 -5.08
N GLU A 52 -3.80 -4.32 -5.57
CA GLU A 52 -2.50 -4.39 -6.24
C GLU A 52 -1.39 -4.88 -5.31
N PHE A 53 -1.39 -4.47 -4.05
CA PHE A 53 -0.36 -4.93 -3.11
C PHE A 53 -0.44 -6.43 -2.89
N SER A 54 -1.64 -6.97 -2.77
CA SER A 54 -1.84 -8.41 -2.60
C SER A 54 -1.49 -9.17 -3.86
N GLU A 55 -1.81 -8.61 -5.02
CA GLU A 55 -1.44 -9.20 -6.30
C GLU A 55 0.08 -9.32 -6.42
N ARG A 56 0.80 -8.25 -6.10
CA ARG A 56 2.26 -8.27 -6.15
C ARG A 56 2.84 -9.27 -5.15
N ALA A 57 2.25 -9.34 -3.96
CA ALA A 57 2.69 -10.31 -2.96
C ALA A 57 2.52 -11.74 -3.45
N PHE A 58 1.39 -12.02 -4.10
CA PHE A 58 1.14 -13.34 -4.66
C PHE A 58 2.14 -13.68 -5.78
N LEU A 59 2.37 -12.74 -6.69
CA LEU A 59 3.30 -12.94 -7.80
C LEU A 59 4.73 -13.14 -7.33
N ASN A 60 5.09 -12.58 -6.19
CA ASN A 60 6.41 -12.73 -5.59
C ASN A 60 6.44 -13.84 -4.52
N GLU A 61 5.43 -14.69 -4.51
CA GLU A 61 5.36 -15.87 -3.65
C GLU A 61 5.35 -15.55 -2.14
N LYS A 62 4.86 -14.38 -1.78
CA LYS A 62 4.69 -14.00 -0.37
C LYS A 62 3.34 -14.45 0.18
N LEU A 63 2.38 -14.72 -0.71
CA LEU A 63 1.06 -15.23 -0.37
C LEU A 63 0.78 -16.44 -1.22
N ASP A 64 0.07 -17.43 -0.67
CA ASP A 64 -0.43 -18.52 -1.49
C ASP A 64 -1.75 -18.12 -2.17
N LEU A 65 -2.24 -18.97 -3.06
CA LEU A 65 -3.44 -18.66 -3.81
C LEU A 65 -4.66 -18.46 -2.92
N ALA A 66 -4.81 -19.30 -1.90
CA ALA A 66 -5.94 -19.20 -0.99
C ALA A 66 -5.95 -17.88 -0.24
N GLN A 67 -4.78 -17.44 0.23
CA GLN A 67 -4.66 -16.15 0.91
C GLN A 67 -4.97 -15.00 -0.04
N ALA A 68 -4.46 -15.06 -1.27
CA ALA A 68 -4.71 -14.01 -2.26
C ALA A 68 -6.19 -13.94 -2.62
N GLU A 69 -6.85 -15.08 -2.77
CA GLU A 69 -8.28 -15.12 -3.08
C GLU A 69 -9.13 -14.57 -1.93
N ALA A 70 -8.74 -14.87 -0.69
CA ALA A 70 -9.46 -14.36 0.47
C ALA A 70 -9.39 -12.82 0.54
N ILE A 71 -8.22 -12.27 0.24
CA ILE A 71 -8.05 -10.81 0.23
C ILE A 71 -8.83 -10.19 -0.93
N ALA A 72 -8.80 -10.81 -2.11
CA ALA A 72 -9.54 -10.34 -3.26
C ALA A 72 -11.04 -10.32 -3.00
N ASP A 73 -11.57 -11.37 -2.35
CA ASP A 73 -12.97 -11.43 -1.99
C ASP A 73 -13.35 -10.31 -1.03
N LEU A 74 -12.49 -10.04 -0.05
CA LEU A 74 -12.73 -8.97 0.91
C LEU A 74 -12.77 -7.61 0.22
N ILE A 75 -11.83 -7.35 -0.68
CA ILE A 75 -11.78 -6.10 -1.43
C ILE A 75 -13.01 -5.94 -2.30
N ASN A 76 -13.40 -6.99 -3.00
CA ASN A 76 -14.58 -6.95 -3.87
C ASN A 76 -15.86 -6.72 -3.07
N SER A 77 -15.96 -7.30 -1.87
CA SER A 77 -17.15 -7.10 -1.06
C SER A 77 -17.27 -5.67 -0.54
N THR A 78 -16.14 -4.97 -0.35
CA THR A 78 -16.16 -3.58 0.11
C THR A 78 -16.31 -2.59 -1.03
N SER A 79 -15.86 -2.94 -2.24
CA SER A 79 -15.89 -2.03 -3.38
C SER A 79 -17.14 -2.17 -4.24
N SER A 80 -17.99 -3.13 -3.95
CA SER A 80 -19.21 -3.35 -4.72
C SER A 80 -20.40 -2.54 -4.19
N GLN A 81 -20.14 -1.49 -3.48
CA GLN A 81 -21.17 -0.63 -2.89
C GLN A 81 -21.96 0.14 -3.94
#